data_b171158465e24b77cfeb8ffb2e0d0b06
#
_entry.id   b171158465e24b77cfeb8ffb2e0d0b06
#
_cell.length_a   1.000
_cell.length_b   1.000
_cell.length_c   1.000
_cell.angle_alpha   90.00
_cell.angle_beta   90.00
_cell.angle_gamma   90.00
#
_symmetry.space_group_name_H-M   'P 1'
#
loop_
_entity.id
_entity.type
_entity.pdbx_description
1 polymer ?
#
loop_
_entity_poly.entity_id
_entity_poly.type
_entity_poly.pdbx_seq_one_letter_code
_entity_poly.pdbx_strand_id
1 'polypeptide(L)'
;MSKLQTPFRYDFVGSFLRPQALKDAKAAYRDGKITREEFDKVTDEEITKVVVMQKELGFHAITDGEFRRTFWHLDFMWGLDGVAHENTGNGVKFDAELAVLDDTYLVGKIKAKAHPFVEYFKFLKQFEDENTVAKYTIPAPAQTFQQMIVPANIANTRKFYPTNEELIQDIGKAYQDVIKQFYDAGCRNLQLDDCTWGAIVGDAAKQRYKALGISLEDVKKELLAVNNLALEGKPEDMVITSHICRGNYHSTFFTSGPYDTVADYVFANENVD
;
A
#
# COMPACT_ATOMS: atom_id res chain seq x y z
N MET A 1 -18.06 -14.35 -15.08
CA MET A 1 -17.39 -13.04 -14.94
C MET A 1 -18.46 -12.00 -14.67
N SER A 2 -18.25 -11.19 -13.66
CA SER A 2 -19.15 -10.07 -13.33
C SER A 2 -19.27 -9.13 -14.54
N LYS A 3 -20.48 -8.60 -14.79
CA LYS A 3 -20.72 -7.55 -15.79
C LYS A 3 -20.51 -6.15 -15.19
N LEU A 4 -20.09 -6.09 -13.92
CA LEU A 4 -19.88 -4.84 -13.22
C LEU A 4 -18.67 -4.09 -13.79
N GLN A 5 -18.81 -2.80 -13.95
CA GLN A 5 -17.74 -1.91 -14.40
C GLN A 5 -17.18 -1.15 -13.20
N THR A 6 -15.90 -1.27 -12.97
CA THR A 6 -15.14 -0.49 -12.00
C THR A 6 -14.59 0.78 -12.66
N PRO A 7 -14.24 1.84 -11.92
CA PRO A 7 -14.42 1.98 -10.47
C PRO A 7 -15.88 2.25 -10.08
N PHE A 8 -16.24 1.89 -8.84
CA PHE A 8 -17.58 2.19 -8.31
C PHE A 8 -17.61 3.58 -7.67
N ARG A 9 -18.80 4.19 -7.65
CA ARG A 9 -19.01 5.49 -7.05
C ARG A 9 -18.79 5.50 -5.53
N TYR A 10 -18.97 4.37 -4.89
CA TYR A 10 -18.72 4.13 -3.47
C TYR A 10 -18.16 2.72 -3.28
N ASP A 11 -17.19 2.60 -2.42
CA ASP A 11 -16.60 1.34 -1.99
C ASP A 11 -15.88 1.54 -0.64
N PHE A 12 -15.24 0.50 -0.14
CA PHE A 12 -14.34 0.59 1.01
C PHE A 12 -12.92 0.94 0.55
N VAL A 13 -12.19 1.68 1.41
CA VAL A 13 -10.75 1.92 1.18
C VAL A 13 -9.99 0.60 1.10
N GLY A 14 -10.31 -0.36 1.98
CA GLY A 14 -9.74 -1.72 1.91
C GLY A 14 -9.61 -2.34 3.29
N SER A 15 -9.12 -1.59 4.24
CA SER A 15 -8.85 -2.03 5.61
C SER A 15 -10.10 -1.99 6.49
N PHE A 16 -10.27 -3.02 7.33
CA PHE A 16 -11.29 -3.08 8.38
C PHE A 16 -10.66 -3.24 9.77
N LEU A 17 -11.41 -2.90 10.81
CA LEU A 17 -11.01 -3.18 12.19
C LEU A 17 -10.87 -4.69 12.40
N ARG A 18 -9.72 -5.11 12.92
CA ARG A 18 -9.44 -6.53 13.17
C ARG A 18 -10.34 -7.06 14.26
N PRO A 19 -11.09 -8.14 14.00
CA PRO A 19 -11.89 -8.83 15.03
C PRO A 19 -11.03 -9.33 16.19
N GLN A 20 -11.64 -9.50 17.37
CA GLN A 20 -10.90 -9.95 18.54
C GLN A 20 -10.27 -11.33 18.31
N ALA A 21 -11.00 -12.27 17.69
CA ALA A 21 -10.49 -13.60 17.37
C ALA A 21 -9.19 -13.53 16.54
N LEU A 22 -9.10 -12.63 15.55
CA LEU A 22 -7.88 -12.44 14.74
C LEU A 22 -6.73 -11.86 15.57
N LYS A 23 -7.02 -10.90 16.48
CA LYS A 23 -6.02 -10.32 17.37
C LYS A 23 -5.44 -11.37 18.32
N ASP A 24 -6.29 -12.21 18.88
CA ASP A 24 -5.92 -13.29 19.81
C ASP A 24 -5.09 -14.35 19.08
N ALA A 25 -5.51 -14.77 17.89
CA ALA A 25 -4.77 -15.72 17.06
C ALA A 25 -3.38 -15.15 16.66
N LYS A 26 -3.30 -13.86 16.29
CA LYS A 26 -2.02 -13.22 15.96
C LYS A 26 -1.07 -13.17 17.16
N ALA A 27 -1.59 -12.88 18.35
CA ALA A 27 -0.80 -12.91 19.58
C ALA A 27 -0.34 -14.34 19.91
N ALA A 28 -1.23 -15.33 19.81
CA ALA A 28 -0.90 -16.74 20.06
C ALA A 28 0.14 -17.27 19.07
N TYR A 29 0.06 -16.91 17.79
CA TYR A 29 1.06 -17.28 16.78
C TYR A 29 2.43 -16.65 17.07
N ARG A 30 2.46 -15.35 17.38
CA ARG A 30 3.69 -14.65 17.78
C ARG A 30 4.35 -15.28 19.01
N ASP A 31 3.54 -15.70 19.97
CA ASP A 31 4.00 -16.35 21.20
C ASP A 31 4.36 -17.85 20.99
N GLY A 32 4.25 -18.39 19.78
CA GLY A 32 4.53 -19.79 19.45
C GLY A 32 3.52 -20.79 20.02
N LYS A 33 2.31 -20.33 20.40
CA LYS A 33 1.25 -21.16 21.00
C LYS A 33 0.40 -21.90 19.98
N ILE A 34 0.34 -21.38 18.74
CA ILE A 34 -0.33 -21.99 17.60
C ILE A 34 0.60 -22.02 16.39
N THR A 35 0.32 -22.94 15.47
CA THR A 35 1.07 -23.07 14.21
C THR A 35 0.67 -21.98 13.21
N ARG A 36 1.44 -21.85 12.15
CA ARG A 36 1.10 -20.97 11.02
C ARG A 36 -0.22 -21.37 10.38
N GLU A 37 -0.45 -22.67 10.20
CA GLU A 37 -1.69 -23.20 9.59
C GLU A 37 -2.92 -22.86 10.43
N GLU A 38 -2.82 -22.99 11.76
CA GLU A 38 -3.90 -22.61 12.68
C GLU A 38 -4.19 -21.11 12.63
N PHE A 39 -3.15 -20.27 12.58
CA PHE A 39 -3.32 -18.83 12.40
C PHE A 39 -3.95 -18.48 11.05
N ASP A 40 -3.50 -19.10 9.95
CA ASP A 40 -4.05 -18.86 8.62
C ASP A 40 -5.52 -19.28 8.55
N LYS A 41 -5.90 -20.39 9.19
CA LYS A 41 -7.30 -20.83 9.26
C LYS A 41 -8.20 -19.79 9.94
N VAL A 42 -7.80 -19.26 11.10
CA VAL A 42 -8.56 -18.19 11.78
C VAL A 42 -8.65 -16.95 10.90
N THR A 43 -7.55 -16.60 10.22
CA THR A 43 -7.53 -15.45 9.31
C THR A 43 -8.50 -15.63 8.14
N ASP A 44 -8.54 -16.82 7.54
CA ASP A 44 -9.46 -17.17 6.46
C ASP A 44 -10.92 -17.09 6.89
N GLU A 45 -11.22 -17.58 8.08
CA GLU A 45 -12.56 -17.50 8.67
C GLU A 45 -13.00 -16.04 8.89
N GLU A 46 -12.13 -15.18 9.40
CA GLU A 46 -12.44 -13.79 9.64
C GLU A 46 -12.54 -12.98 8.33
N ILE A 47 -11.70 -13.27 7.32
CA ILE A 47 -11.84 -12.69 5.98
C ILE A 47 -13.17 -13.11 5.37
N THR A 48 -13.56 -14.37 5.48
CA THR A 48 -14.86 -14.85 4.98
C THR A 48 -16.01 -14.06 5.61
N LYS A 49 -16.00 -13.86 6.92
CA LYS A 49 -17.04 -13.10 7.62
C LYS A 49 -17.12 -11.64 7.14
N VAL A 50 -15.97 -10.97 6.99
CA VAL A 50 -15.97 -9.57 6.54
C VAL A 50 -16.39 -9.44 5.07
N VAL A 51 -16.09 -10.42 4.23
CA VAL A 51 -16.57 -10.44 2.84
C VAL A 51 -18.07 -10.67 2.78
N VAL A 52 -18.60 -11.62 3.54
CA VAL A 52 -20.05 -11.85 3.63
C VAL A 52 -20.77 -10.58 4.08
N MET A 53 -20.29 -9.93 5.12
CA MET A 53 -20.85 -8.67 5.60
C MET A 53 -20.88 -7.59 4.50
N GLN A 54 -19.79 -7.42 3.72
CA GLN A 54 -19.74 -6.47 2.62
C GLN A 54 -20.80 -6.77 1.56
N LYS A 55 -20.98 -8.04 1.19
CA LYS A 55 -22.02 -8.47 0.26
C LYS A 55 -23.44 -8.23 0.77
N GLU A 56 -23.70 -8.55 2.03
CA GLU A 56 -25.01 -8.33 2.68
C GLU A 56 -25.38 -6.83 2.74
N LEU A 57 -24.37 -5.96 2.87
CA LEU A 57 -24.54 -4.50 2.81
C LEU A 57 -24.70 -3.96 1.38
N GLY A 58 -24.60 -4.81 0.37
CA GLY A 58 -24.81 -4.45 -1.03
C GLY A 58 -23.60 -3.79 -1.72
N PHE A 59 -22.39 -3.95 -1.19
CA PHE A 59 -21.19 -3.47 -1.85
C PHE A 59 -20.83 -4.34 -3.06
N HIS A 60 -20.48 -3.68 -4.16
CA HIS A 60 -20.01 -4.34 -5.38
C HIS A 60 -18.52 -4.64 -5.37
N ALA A 61 -17.71 -3.80 -4.72
CA ALA A 61 -16.30 -4.09 -4.46
C ALA A 61 -16.17 -4.75 -3.09
N ILE A 62 -15.50 -5.92 -3.05
CA ILE A 62 -15.19 -6.63 -1.80
C ILE A 62 -13.69 -6.65 -1.56
N THR A 63 -13.28 -6.51 -0.30
CA THR A 63 -11.88 -6.54 0.13
C THR A 63 -11.68 -7.59 1.23
N ASP A 64 -10.43 -8.03 1.44
CA ASP A 64 -10.06 -8.94 2.52
C ASP A 64 -9.90 -8.26 3.90
N GLY A 65 -10.22 -6.97 3.99
CA GLY A 65 -10.05 -6.15 5.19
C GLY A 65 -8.59 -5.92 5.58
N GLU A 66 -7.64 -6.36 4.77
CA GLU A 66 -6.19 -6.37 5.06
C GLU A 66 -5.84 -7.21 6.30
N PHE A 67 -6.62 -8.24 6.60
CA PHE A 67 -6.50 -9.01 7.83
C PHE A 67 -5.21 -9.81 7.93
N ARG A 68 -4.57 -10.13 6.78
CA ARG A 68 -3.29 -10.83 6.72
C ARG A 68 -2.10 -9.93 7.02
N ARG A 69 -2.28 -8.58 6.94
CA ARG A 69 -1.20 -7.60 7.08
C ARG A 69 -0.96 -7.22 8.53
N THR A 70 0.29 -6.96 8.85
CA THR A 70 0.68 -6.28 10.09
C THR A 70 0.67 -4.77 9.86
N PHE A 71 1.34 -4.33 8.82
CA PHE A 71 1.38 -2.94 8.37
C PHE A 71 0.84 -2.86 6.95
N TRP A 72 -0.04 -1.90 6.69
CA TRP A 72 -0.72 -1.78 5.41
C TRP A 72 0.24 -1.65 4.21
N HIS A 73 1.40 -1.03 4.41
CA HIS A 73 2.39 -0.73 3.36
C HIS A 73 3.69 -1.55 3.49
N LEU A 74 4.23 -1.75 4.70
CA LEU A 74 5.54 -2.38 4.87
C LEU A 74 5.51 -3.86 4.49
N ASP A 75 4.43 -4.58 4.82
CA ASP A 75 4.26 -6.00 4.46
C ASP A 75 4.38 -6.23 2.94
N PHE A 76 3.91 -5.28 2.13
CA PHE A 76 4.12 -5.32 0.68
C PHE A 76 5.59 -5.16 0.32
N MET A 77 6.27 -4.17 0.88
CA MET A 77 7.68 -3.92 0.58
C MET A 77 8.57 -5.12 0.93
N TRP A 78 8.25 -5.84 2.01
CA TRP A 78 8.95 -7.08 2.40
C TRP A 78 8.73 -8.24 1.42
N GLY A 79 7.69 -8.15 0.62
CA GLY A 79 7.43 -9.05 -0.50
C GLY A 79 8.37 -8.85 -1.70
N LEU A 80 9.15 -7.78 -1.74
CA LEU A 80 10.13 -7.50 -2.79
C LEU A 80 11.52 -8.05 -2.41
N ASP A 81 12.32 -8.44 -3.40
CA ASP A 81 13.74 -8.70 -3.18
C ASP A 81 14.49 -7.39 -2.93
N GLY A 82 15.56 -7.47 -2.18
CA GLY A 82 16.40 -6.32 -1.84
C GLY A 82 15.91 -5.51 -0.65
N VAL A 83 14.76 -5.84 -0.07
CA VAL A 83 14.17 -5.17 1.10
C VAL A 83 14.25 -6.08 2.32
N ALA A 84 14.68 -5.54 3.45
CA ALA A 84 14.67 -6.20 4.76
C ALA A 84 14.00 -5.31 5.81
N HIS A 85 13.68 -5.90 6.94
CA HIS A 85 13.10 -5.17 8.07
C HIS A 85 13.58 -5.71 9.41
N GLU A 86 13.47 -4.87 10.43
CA GLU A 86 13.80 -5.19 11.81
C GLU A 86 12.92 -4.41 12.78
N ASN A 87 12.45 -5.05 13.84
CA ASN A 87 11.70 -4.35 14.88
C ASN A 87 12.67 -3.70 15.88
N THR A 88 12.80 -2.38 15.81
CA THR A 88 13.67 -1.57 16.67
C THR A 88 12.89 -0.76 17.70
N GLY A 89 11.56 -0.83 17.68
CA GLY A 89 10.69 0.02 18.51
C GLY A 89 10.55 1.45 17.99
N ASN A 90 11.12 1.79 16.84
CA ASN A 90 10.93 3.06 16.17
C ASN A 90 9.52 3.16 15.57
N GLY A 91 9.16 4.32 15.02
CA GLY A 91 7.86 4.50 14.37
C GLY A 91 7.60 5.92 13.90
N VAL A 92 6.37 6.15 13.48
CA VAL A 92 5.89 7.45 13.02
C VAL A 92 5.02 8.09 14.09
N LYS A 93 5.30 9.36 14.39
CA LYS A 93 4.51 10.12 15.36
C LYS A 93 3.26 10.69 14.69
N PHE A 94 2.11 10.28 15.20
CA PHE A 94 0.81 10.86 14.90
C PHE A 94 0.40 11.72 16.07
N ASP A 95 0.04 12.97 15.82
CA ASP A 95 -0.39 13.94 16.84
C ASP A 95 0.26 13.69 18.22
N ALA A 96 -0.39 12.95 19.10
CA ALA A 96 0.09 12.64 20.45
C ALA A 96 0.66 11.21 20.63
N GLU A 97 0.57 10.33 19.61
CA GLU A 97 0.91 8.91 19.73
C GLU A 97 2.03 8.50 18.77
N LEU A 98 2.83 7.53 19.20
CA LEU A 98 3.83 6.86 18.37
C LEU A 98 3.23 5.56 17.80
N ALA A 99 3.02 5.52 16.48
CA ALA A 99 2.75 4.28 15.77
C ALA A 99 4.07 3.53 15.57
N VAL A 100 4.33 2.51 16.37
CA VAL A 100 5.54 1.69 16.24
C VAL A 100 5.48 0.89 14.94
N LEU A 101 6.51 1.02 14.12
CA LEU A 101 6.68 0.33 12.84
C LEU A 101 8.03 -0.36 12.82
N ASP A 102 8.13 -1.45 12.07
CA ASP A 102 9.44 -2.05 11.79
C ASP A 102 10.26 -1.13 10.89
N ASP A 103 11.53 -0.94 11.24
CA ASP A 103 12.49 -0.29 10.35
C ASP A 103 12.62 -1.13 9.08
N THR A 104 12.37 -0.51 7.93
CA THR A 104 12.38 -1.16 6.62
C THR A 104 13.42 -0.51 5.74
N TYR A 105 14.40 -1.27 5.27
CA TYR A 105 15.59 -0.76 4.60
C TYR A 105 16.10 -1.69 3.49
N LEU A 106 17.01 -1.20 2.65
CA LEU A 106 17.59 -1.97 1.57
C LEU A 106 18.77 -2.84 2.03
N VAL A 107 18.80 -4.07 1.51
CA VAL A 107 19.93 -5.01 1.58
C VAL A 107 20.45 -5.38 0.18
N GLY A 108 19.84 -4.84 -0.87
CA GLY A 108 20.16 -5.04 -2.27
C GLY A 108 19.35 -4.13 -3.17
N LYS A 109 19.47 -4.28 -4.48
CA LYS A 109 18.59 -3.61 -5.45
C LYS A 109 17.20 -4.23 -5.43
N ILE A 110 16.17 -3.39 -5.52
CA ILE A 110 14.76 -3.79 -5.51
C ILE A 110 14.42 -4.57 -6.78
N LYS A 111 13.76 -5.72 -6.61
CA LYS A 111 13.20 -6.52 -7.71
C LYS A 111 11.90 -7.20 -7.27
N ALA A 112 11.04 -7.47 -8.23
CA ALA A 112 9.91 -8.34 -7.99
C ALA A 112 10.36 -9.82 -7.82
N LYS A 113 9.63 -10.53 -6.97
CA LYS A 113 9.63 -12.00 -6.88
C LYS A 113 8.18 -12.48 -6.86
N ALA A 114 7.92 -13.76 -6.66
CA ALA A 114 6.56 -14.24 -6.38
C ALA A 114 6.02 -13.52 -5.14
N HIS A 115 5.07 -12.60 -5.34
CA HIS A 115 4.65 -11.69 -4.28
C HIS A 115 3.54 -12.32 -3.42
N PRO A 116 3.68 -12.38 -2.07
CA PRO A 116 2.72 -13.07 -1.21
C PRO A 116 1.30 -12.50 -1.29
N PHE A 117 1.14 -11.20 -1.58
CA PHE A 117 -0.17 -10.57 -1.72
C PHE A 117 -0.98 -11.13 -2.90
N VAL A 118 -0.33 -11.72 -3.89
CA VAL A 118 -1.03 -12.39 -5.00
C VAL A 118 -1.79 -13.62 -4.51
N GLU A 119 -1.21 -14.40 -3.59
CA GLU A 119 -1.91 -15.54 -2.97
C GLU A 119 -3.07 -15.07 -2.08
N TYR A 120 -2.89 -13.96 -1.38
CA TYR A 120 -3.98 -13.34 -0.59
C TYR A 120 -5.13 -12.87 -1.48
N PHE A 121 -4.81 -12.28 -2.63
CA PHE A 121 -5.81 -11.91 -3.63
C PHE A 121 -6.55 -13.13 -4.19
N LYS A 122 -5.85 -14.23 -4.51
CA LYS A 122 -6.49 -15.47 -5.00
C LYS A 122 -7.52 -16.01 -4.01
N PHE A 123 -7.27 -15.88 -2.71
CA PHE A 123 -8.26 -16.23 -1.69
C PHE A 123 -9.48 -15.32 -1.75
N LEU A 124 -9.27 -14.00 -1.81
CA LEU A 124 -10.38 -13.04 -1.91
C LEU A 124 -11.22 -13.25 -3.19
N LYS A 125 -10.54 -13.55 -4.30
CA LYS A 125 -11.18 -13.74 -5.61
C LYS A 125 -12.21 -14.86 -5.64
N GLN A 126 -12.10 -15.86 -4.78
CA GLN A 126 -13.06 -16.97 -4.69
C GLN A 126 -14.48 -16.51 -4.33
N PHE A 127 -14.61 -15.32 -3.76
CA PHE A 127 -15.89 -14.74 -3.35
C PHE A 127 -16.54 -13.88 -4.43
N GLU A 128 -15.91 -13.69 -5.59
CA GLU A 128 -16.55 -12.99 -6.72
C GLU A 128 -17.79 -13.72 -7.22
N ASP A 129 -18.79 -12.94 -7.61
CA ASP A 129 -20.01 -13.44 -8.26
C ASP A 129 -20.51 -12.43 -9.30
N GLU A 130 -21.77 -12.57 -9.74
CA GLU A 130 -22.37 -11.68 -10.74
C GLU A 130 -22.55 -10.24 -10.24
N ASN A 131 -22.58 -10.03 -8.91
CA ASN A 131 -22.84 -8.74 -8.25
C ASN A 131 -21.63 -8.15 -7.55
N THR A 132 -20.53 -8.90 -7.47
CA THR A 132 -19.33 -8.48 -6.71
C THR A 132 -18.03 -8.78 -7.43
N VAL A 133 -17.09 -7.85 -7.30
CA VAL A 133 -15.70 -8.00 -7.78
C VAL A 133 -14.72 -7.81 -6.63
N ALA A 134 -13.64 -8.59 -6.63
CA ALA A 134 -12.57 -8.43 -5.67
C ALA A 134 -11.75 -7.18 -6.00
N LYS A 135 -11.64 -6.27 -5.03
CA LYS A 135 -10.70 -5.16 -5.05
C LYS A 135 -9.52 -5.48 -4.15
N TYR A 136 -8.32 -5.36 -4.68
CA TYR A 136 -7.11 -5.51 -3.88
C TYR A 136 -6.38 -4.19 -3.72
N THR A 137 -5.74 -4.00 -2.56
CA THR A 137 -5.03 -2.76 -2.23
C THR A 137 -3.55 -3.06 -2.05
N ILE A 138 -2.69 -2.20 -2.59
CA ILE A 138 -1.24 -2.23 -2.35
C ILE A 138 -0.76 -0.80 -2.11
N PRO A 139 0.34 -0.58 -1.38
CA PRO A 139 0.89 0.78 -1.28
C PRO A 139 1.29 1.28 -2.67
N ALA A 140 1.13 2.57 -2.90
CA ALA A 140 1.60 3.19 -4.13
C ALA A 140 3.13 3.06 -4.29
N PRO A 141 3.67 3.03 -5.51
CA PRO A 141 5.11 3.06 -5.73
C PRO A 141 5.82 4.22 -5.03
N ALA A 142 5.18 5.39 -5.01
CA ALA A 142 5.65 6.57 -4.29
C ALA A 142 5.84 6.30 -2.78
N GLN A 143 4.99 5.47 -2.17
CA GLN A 143 5.12 5.10 -0.77
C GLN A 143 6.39 4.26 -0.53
N THR A 144 6.71 3.33 -1.43
CA THR A 144 7.97 2.56 -1.38
C THR A 144 9.17 3.47 -1.62
N PHE A 145 9.11 4.35 -2.60
CA PHE A 145 10.16 5.33 -2.86
C PHE A 145 10.44 6.21 -1.63
N GLN A 146 9.40 6.80 -1.04
CA GLN A 146 9.53 7.62 0.16
C GLN A 146 10.15 6.87 1.33
N GLN A 147 9.76 5.60 1.55
CA GLN A 147 10.34 4.76 2.60
C GLN A 147 11.85 4.61 2.46
N MET A 148 12.36 4.51 1.24
CA MET A 148 13.79 4.32 0.98
C MET A 148 14.61 5.62 1.09
N ILE A 149 13.99 6.79 0.92
CA ILE A 149 14.70 8.09 0.94
C ILE A 149 14.46 8.90 2.21
N VAL A 150 13.69 8.40 3.19
CA VAL A 150 13.58 9.08 4.50
C VAL A 150 14.97 9.26 5.13
N PRO A 151 15.17 10.29 5.98
CA PRO A 151 16.49 10.58 6.59
C PRO A 151 17.14 9.37 7.26
N ALA A 152 16.37 8.47 7.86
CA ALA A 152 16.88 7.26 8.48
C ALA A 152 17.47 6.25 7.48
N ASN A 153 16.96 6.22 6.25
CA ASN A 153 17.30 5.20 5.25
C ASN A 153 18.22 5.70 4.13
N ILE A 154 18.23 7.00 3.84
CA ILE A 154 18.89 7.57 2.65
C ILE A 154 20.37 7.18 2.56
N ALA A 155 21.12 7.21 3.66
CA ALA A 155 22.52 6.84 3.67
C ALA A 155 22.75 5.35 3.34
N ASN A 156 21.81 4.47 3.73
CA ASN A 156 21.84 3.06 3.36
C ASN A 156 21.43 2.86 1.89
N THR A 157 20.37 3.56 1.47
CA THR A 157 19.88 3.50 0.08
C THR A 157 20.95 3.90 -0.93
N ARG A 158 21.76 4.92 -0.63
CA ARG A 158 22.87 5.38 -1.51
C ARG A 158 23.97 4.35 -1.71
N LYS A 159 24.05 3.29 -0.92
CA LYS A 159 24.97 2.17 -1.18
C LYS A 159 24.57 1.34 -2.39
N PHE A 160 23.27 1.30 -2.72
CA PHE A 160 22.69 0.51 -3.79
C PHE A 160 22.24 1.37 -4.98
N TYR A 161 21.80 2.59 -4.68
CA TYR A 161 21.26 3.56 -5.63
C TYR A 161 21.91 4.93 -5.44
N PRO A 162 22.94 5.26 -6.24
CA PRO A 162 23.59 6.57 -6.21
C PRO A 162 22.63 7.74 -6.41
N THR A 163 21.61 7.55 -7.26
CA THR A 163 20.62 8.59 -7.61
C THR A 163 19.19 8.13 -7.31
N ASN A 164 18.26 9.09 -7.27
CA ASN A 164 16.83 8.80 -7.14
C ASN A 164 16.26 8.18 -8.42
N GLU A 165 16.79 8.59 -9.59
CA GLU A 165 16.35 8.08 -10.88
C GLU A 165 16.56 6.57 -10.99
N GLU A 166 17.72 6.05 -10.56
CA GLU A 166 17.96 4.59 -10.55
C GLU A 166 17.01 3.85 -9.61
N LEU A 167 16.73 4.42 -8.44
CA LEU A 167 15.78 3.84 -7.48
C LEU A 167 14.35 3.84 -8.05
N ILE A 168 13.93 4.95 -8.69
CA ILE A 168 12.63 5.08 -9.35
C ILE A 168 12.46 4.03 -10.44
N GLN A 169 13.49 3.80 -11.26
CA GLN A 169 13.45 2.80 -12.33
C GLN A 169 13.24 1.39 -11.79
N ASP A 170 13.99 0.98 -10.77
CA ASP A 170 13.87 -0.36 -10.21
C ASP A 170 12.55 -0.56 -9.44
N ILE A 171 12.06 0.46 -8.71
CA ILE A 171 10.74 0.40 -8.06
C ILE A 171 9.64 0.31 -9.13
N GLY A 172 9.64 1.18 -10.13
CA GLY A 172 8.65 1.15 -11.20
C GLY A 172 8.59 -0.21 -11.88
N LYS A 173 9.75 -0.78 -12.23
CA LYS A 173 9.84 -2.10 -12.85
C LYS A 173 9.33 -3.22 -11.93
N ALA A 174 9.68 -3.19 -10.64
CA ALA A 174 9.21 -4.17 -9.68
C ALA A 174 7.68 -4.13 -9.54
N TYR A 175 7.09 -2.92 -9.53
CA TYR A 175 5.63 -2.78 -9.48
C TYR A 175 4.95 -3.25 -10.77
N GLN A 176 5.49 -2.96 -11.96
CA GLN A 176 4.98 -3.51 -13.22
C GLN A 176 4.91 -5.04 -13.17
N ASP A 177 5.97 -5.69 -12.69
CA ASP A 177 6.04 -7.13 -12.58
C ASP A 177 5.04 -7.69 -11.54
N VAL A 178 4.83 -7.00 -10.40
CA VAL A 178 3.83 -7.38 -9.38
C VAL A 178 2.40 -7.14 -9.89
N ILE A 179 2.12 -6.01 -10.56
CA ILE A 179 0.82 -5.72 -11.19
C ILE A 179 0.49 -6.81 -12.22
N LYS A 180 1.48 -7.23 -13.01
CA LYS A 180 1.31 -8.35 -13.93
C LYS A 180 0.96 -9.65 -13.21
N GLN A 181 1.59 -9.95 -12.08
CA GLN A 181 1.25 -11.15 -11.28
C GLN A 181 -0.20 -11.08 -10.78
N PHE A 182 -0.68 -9.93 -10.33
CA PHE A 182 -2.09 -9.74 -9.97
C PHE A 182 -3.01 -9.95 -11.16
N TYR A 183 -2.67 -9.36 -12.31
CA TYR A 183 -3.44 -9.54 -13.54
C TYR A 183 -3.54 -11.00 -13.95
N ASP A 184 -2.43 -11.73 -13.97
CA ASP A 184 -2.35 -13.15 -14.31
C ASP A 184 -3.16 -14.01 -13.30
N ALA A 185 -3.25 -13.60 -12.04
CA ALA A 185 -4.13 -14.21 -11.04
C ALA A 185 -5.61 -13.85 -11.22
N GLY A 186 -5.94 -12.99 -12.20
CA GLY A 186 -7.29 -12.56 -12.54
C GLY A 186 -7.78 -11.32 -11.83
N CYS A 187 -6.89 -10.52 -11.24
CA CYS A 187 -7.23 -9.21 -10.69
C CYS A 187 -7.61 -8.25 -11.81
N ARG A 188 -8.73 -7.53 -11.63
CA ARG A 188 -9.20 -6.49 -12.56
C ARG A 188 -9.53 -5.19 -11.85
N ASN A 189 -9.37 -5.13 -10.53
CA ASN A 189 -9.64 -3.95 -9.71
C ASN A 189 -8.55 -3.85 -8.63
N LEU A 190 -7.56 -3.00 -8.86
CA LEU A 190 -6.44 -2.75 -7.97
C LEU A 190 -6.48 -1.30 -7.47
N GLN A 191 -6.17 -1.08 -6.20
CA GLN A 191 -6.05 0.25 -5.63
C GLN A 191 -4.62 0.49 -5.14
N LEU A 192 -4.06 1.63 -5.51
CA LEU A 192 -2.80 2.14 -4.96
C LEU A 192 -3.11 3.03 -3.74
N ASP A 193 -2.62 2.64 -2.57
CA ASP A 193 -2.77 3.46 -1.37
C ASP A 193 -1.60 4.42 -1.24
N ASP A 194 -1.87 5.71 -1.44
CA ASP A 194 -0.86 6.77 -1.48
C ASP A 194 -1.06 7.83 -0.39
N CYS A 195 -0.31 7.71 0.69
CA CYS A 195 -0.25 8.74 1.74
C CYS A 195 0.79 9.83 1.44
N THR A 196 1.61 9.68 0.37
CA THR A 196 2.73 10.60 0.11
C THR A 196 2.24 11.98 -0.29
N TRP A 197 1.22 12.06 -1.11
CA TRP A 197 0.60 13.33 -1.50
C TRP A 197 0.04 14.08 -0.30
N GLY A 198 -0.64 13.37 0.61
CA GLY A 198 -1.12 13.94 1.87
C GLY A 198 0.01 14.44 2.77
N ALA A 199 1.15 13.75 2.81
CA ALA A 199 2.29 14.09 3.65
C ALA A 199 3.04 15.36 3.23
N ILE A 200 2.86 15.81 1.98
CA ILE A 200 3.56 16.99 1.42
C ILE A 200 2.67 18.23 1.26
N VAL A 201 1.40 18.16 1.66
CA VAL A 201 0.51 19.32 1.70
C VAL A 201 0.74 20.17 2.96
N GLY A 202 0.37 21.44 2.88
CA GLY A 202 0.39 22.36 4.01
C GLY A 202 1.75 22.99 4.30
N ASP A 203 1.72 23.96 5.21
CA ASP A 203 2.91 24.80 5.49
C ASP A 203 3.98 24.07 6.31
N ALA A 204 3.59 23.12 7.15
CA ALA A 204 4.55 22.31 7.91
C ALA A 204 5.44 21.49 6.97
N ALA A 205 4.89 20.91 5.92
CA ALA A 205 5.65 20.21 4.89
C ALA A 205 6.60 21.16 4.16
N LYS A 206 6.10 22.31 3.70
CA LYS A 206 6.93 23.33 3.04
C LYS A 206 8.13 23.76 3.89
N GLN A 207 7.89 24.01 5.18
CA GLN A 207 8.96 24.41 6.12
C GLN A 207 9.99 23.29 6.31
N ARG A 208 9.52 22.04 6.46
CA ARG A 208 10.39 20.86 6.62
C ARG A 208 11.30 20.66 5.42
N TYR A 209 10.77 20.64 4.21
CA TYR A 209 11.56 20.45 2.99
C TYR A 209 12.52 21.63 2.75
N LYS A 210 12.09 22.86 3.01
CA LYS A 210 12.96 24.04 2.96
C LYS A 210 14.13 23.94 3.94
N ALA A 211 13.88 23.49 5.17
CA ALA A 211 14.93 23.31 6.18
C ALA A 211 15.95 22.24 5.78
N LEU A 212 15.51 21.22 5.03
CA LEU A 212 16.38 20.18 4.48
C LEU A 212 17.12 20.60 3.19
N GLY A 213 16.82 21.78 2.64
CA GLY A 213 17.37 22.22 1.35
C GLY A 213 16.84 21.42 0.17
N ILE A 214 15.69 20.75 0.31
CA ILE A 214 15.07 19.90 -0.73
C ILE A 214 13.96 20.71 -1.41
N SER A 215 13.96 20.70 -2.75
CA SER A 215 12.90 21.28 -3.56
C SER A 215 11.62 20.45 -3.45
N LEU A 216 10.54 21.03 -2.95
CA LEU A 216 9.25 20.34 -2.87
C LEU A 216 8.69 20.04 -4.27
N GLU A 217 9.00 20.88 -5.27
CA GLU A 217 8.61 20.64 -6.67
C GLU A 217 9.31 19.42 -7.26
N ASP A 218 10.60 19.20 -6.92
CA ASP A 218 11.32 18.02 -7.39
C ASP A 218 10.77 16.75 -6.71
N VAL A 219 10.43 16.81 -5.42
CA VAL A 219 9.76 15.71 -4.71
C VAL A 219 8.44 15.34 -5.39
N LYS A 220 7.59 16.31 -5.75
CA LYS A 220 6.33 16.03 -6.45
C LYS A 220 6.56 15.35 -7.80
N LYS A 221 7.57 15.81 -8.57
CA LYS A 221 7.93 15.18 -9.85
C LYS A 221 8.39 13.74 -9.67
N GLU A 222 9.21 13.47 -8.67
CA GLU A 222 9.70 12.12 -8.37
C GLU A 222 8.57 11.18 -7.95
N LEU A 223 7.63 11.64 -7.09
CA LEU A 223 6.46 10.86 -6.68
C LEU A 223 5.58 10.52 -7.90
N LEU A 224 5.27 11.51 -8.73
CA LEU A 224 4.50 11.28 -9.96
C LEU A 224 5.22 10.34 -10.92
N ALA A 225 6.53 10.54 -11.10
CA ALA A 225 7.34 9.73 -12.02
C ALA A 225 7.34 8.25 -11.63
N VAL A 226 7.53 7.92 -10.35
CA VAL A 226 7.55 6.52 -9.90
C VAL A 226 6.17 5.87 -9.99
N ASN A 227 5.08 6.61 -9.66
CA ASN A 227 3.73 6.09 -9.80
C ASN A 227 3.39 5.82 -11.27
N ASN A 228 3.63 6.78 -12.16
CA ASN A 228 3.34 6.62 -13.58
C ASN A 228 4.18 5.54 -14.25
N LEU A 229 5.47 5.44 -13.91
CA LEU A 229 6.34 4.38 -14.42
C LEU A 229 5.81 2.98 -14.06
N ALA A 230 5.31 2.81 -12.84
CA ALA A 230 4.73 1.54 -12.40
C ALA A 230 3.46 1.15 -13.17
N LEU A 231 2.75 2.13 -13.72
CA LEU A 231 1.52 1.94 -14.48
C LEU A 231 1.75 1.76 -15.98
N GLU A 232 2.98 1.96 -16.46
CA GLU A 232 3.30 1.77 -17.88
C GLU A 232 3.06 0.31 -18.30
N GLY A 233 2.29 0.14 -19.37
CA GLY A 233 1.96 -1.18 -19.91
C GLY A 233 0.93 -1.97 -19.09
N LYS A 234 0.20 -1.33 -18.17
CA LYS A 234 -0.93 -1.99 -17.49
C LYS A 234 -1.93 -2.50 -18.54
N PRO A 235 -2.55 -3.68 -18.32
CA PRO A 235 -3.59 -4.20 -19.21
C PRO A 235 -4.81 -3.26 -19.28
N GLU A 236 -5.37 -3.08 -20.46
CA GLU A 236 -6.51 -2.17 -20.68
C GLU A 236 -7.78 -2.56 -19.90
N ASP A 237 -7.98 -3.84 -19.63
CA ASP A 237 -9.12 -4.37 -18.88
C ASP A 237 -8.85 -4.47 -17.37
N MET A 238 -7.76 -3.90 -16.88
CA MET A 238 -7.44 -3.77 -15.45
C MET A 238 -7.60 -2.32 -15.02
N VAL A 239 -8.56 -2.07 -14.14
CA VAL A 239 -8.76 -0.76 -13.52
C VAL A 239 -7.81 -0.62 -12.33
N ILE A 240 -7.02 0.44 -12.33
CA ILE A 240 -6.12 0.80 -11.23
C ILE A 240 -6.48 2.21 -10.75
N THR A 241 -6.93 2.28 -9.50
CA THR A 241 -7.32 3.55 -8.85
C THR A 241 -6.29 3.96 -7.80
N SER A 242 -6.30 5.23 -7.40
CA SER A 242 -5.47 5.75 -6.32
C SER A 242 -6.33 6.19 -5.14
N HIS A 243 -5.92 5.81 -3.93
CA HIS A 243 -6.48 6.32 -2.67
C HIS A 243 -5.49 7.29 -2.04
N ILE A 244 -5.92 8.52 -1.79
CA ILE A 244 -5.09 9.56 -1.18
C ILE A 244 -5.64 9.87 0.19
N CYS A 245 -4.79 9.70 1.22
CA CYS A 245 -5.17 10.00 2.59
C CYS A 245 -4.16 10.93 3.29
N ARG A 246 -4.46 11.28 4.51
CA ARG A 246 -3.60 12.09 5.41
C ARG A 246 -3.12 11.31 6.61
N GLY A 247 -3.15 9.99 6.51
CA GLY A 247 -2.89 9.08 7.61
C GLY A 247 -4.11 8.91 8.52
N ASN A 248 -4.21 7.74 9.12
CA ASN A 248 -5.20 7.43 10.14
C ASN A 248 -4.58 6.43 11.13
N TYR A 249 -4.39 6.87 12.36
CA TYR A 249 -3.94 6.02 13.46
C TYR A 249 -4.71 6.41 14.72
N HIS A 250 -5.47 5.47 15.28
CA HIS A 250 -6.34 5.69 16.44
C HIS A 250 -7.25 6.94 16.30
N SER A 251 -7.83 7.13 15.11
CA SER A 251 -8.67 8.29 14.77
C SER A 251 -7.95 9.64 14.73
N THR A 252 -6.61 9.66 14.66
CA THR A 252 -5.82 10.87 14.43
C THR A 252 -5.28 10.88 13.00
N PHE A 253 -4.95 12.06 12.48
CA PHE A 253 -4.33 12.24 11.17
C PHE A 253 -2.85 12.60 11.30
N PHE A 254 -2.07 12.33 10.26
CA PHE A 254 -0.64 12.65 10.21
C PHE A 254 -0.38 14.08 9.76
N THR A 255 -1.16 14.58 8.80
CA THR A 255 -1.00 15.92 8.19
C THR A 255 -2.32 16.59 7.93
N SER A 256 -2.29 17.92 7.76
CA SER A 256 -3.45 18.72 7.36
C SER A 256 -3.04 19.77 6.31
N GLY A 257 -3.98 20.18 5.48
CA GLY A 257 -3.77 21.18 4.44
C GLY A 257 -4.64 20.90 3.21
N PRO A 258 -4.84 21.90 2.33
CA PRO A 258 -5.59 21.72 1.09
C PRO A 258 -4.75 20.93 0.06
N TYR A 259 -5.41 20.21 -0.84
CA TYR A 259 -4.75 19.46 -1.92
C TYR A 259 -4.35 20.33 -3.11
N ASP A 260 -4.74 21.61 -3.15
CA ASP A 260 -4.43 22.54 -4.26
C ASP A 260 -2.95 22.52 -4.66
N THR A 261 -2.06 22.36 -3.67
CA THR A 261 -0.60 22.37 -3.90
C THR A 261 -0.07 21.13 -4.63
N VAL A 262 -0.87 20.08 -4.74
CA VAL A 262 -0.52 18.81 -5.41
C VAL A 262 -1.52 18.42 -6.49
N ALA A 263 -2.60 19.18 -6.66
CA ALA A 263 -3.70 18.86 -7.57
C ALA A 263 -3.25 18.66 -9.02
N ASP A 264 -2.39 19.56 -9.52
CA ASP A 264 -1.84 19.47 -10.88
C ASP A 264 -1.00 18.22 -11.13
N TYR A 265 -0.45 17.64 -10.06
CA TYR A 265 0.31 16.39 -10.14
C TYR A 265 -0.64 15.19 -10.07
N VAL A 266 -1.34 15.04 -8.96
CA VAL A 266 -2.08 13.82 -8.65
C VAL A 266 -3.40 13.70 -9.42
N PHE A 267 -4.16 14.80 -9.58
CA PHE A 267 -5.47 14.71 -10.24
C PHE A 267 -5.41 14.96 -11.74
N ALA A 268 -4.37 15.64 -12.24
CA ALA A 268 -4.26 15.96 -13.65
C ALA A 268 -3.26 15.09 -14.42
N ASN A 269 -2.30 14.48 -13.74
CA ASN A 269 -1.17 13.84 -14.42
C ASN A 269 -0.81 12.42 -13.90
N GLU A 270 -1.47 11.91 -12.85
CA GLU A 270 -1.29 10.51 -12.46
C GLU A 270 -2.12 9.59 -13.39
N ASN A 271 -1.48 8.55 -13.94
CA ASN A 271 -2.05 7.67 -14.97
C ASN A 271 -2.95 6.56 -14.40
N VAL A 272 -3.75 6.87 -13.39
CA VAL A 272 -4.80 5.98 -12.84
C VAL A 272 -6.12 6.13 -13.62
N ASP A 273 -7.07 5.21 -13.41
CA ASP A 273 -8.38 5.20 -14.09
C ASP A 273 -9.42 6.07 -13.41
#